data_f2049d5ee5920c9a37e106d3f2f51140
#
_entry.id   f2049d5ee5920c9a37e106d3f2f51140
#
_cell.length_a   1.000
_cell.length_b   1.000
_cell.length_c   1.000
_cell.angle_alpha   90.00
_cell.angle_beta   90.00
_cell.angle_gamma   90.00
#
_symmetry.space_group_name_H-M   'P 1'
#
loop_
_entity.id
_entity.type
_entity.pdbx_description
1 polymer ?
#
loop_
_entity_poly.entity_id
_entity_poly.type
_entity_poly.pdbx_seq_one_letter_code
_entity_poly.pdbx_strand_id
1 'polypeptide(L)'
;MRATRRPHDDKVRRKFQEASLSQFDQTATIAFLSETATFGTMAAVETIETHISRIFLAGDRVFKMKRAVKLPYVDFSTPERRLAACRKEVELNSMTAPDLYLGVRCITREADGRLALDGDGELVDAVVEMLRFEQSALLDHMAEAGALTPDLMTRTALMIARFHRQVPVVDTGSGAANLKGVLDINKAGFATSHLFSDTEVWALDAAFRKALVRHGNVLNQRQLAGKVRRCHGDLHLRNICLLGD
;
A
#
# COMPACT_ATOMS: atom_id res chain seq x y z
N MET A 1 45.71 -24.19 -13.22
CA MET A 1 44.97 -24.84 -12.12
C MET A 1 43.51 -24.38 -12.12
N ARG A 2 42.57 -25.24 -12.53
CA ARG A 2 41.14 -24.95 -12.43
C ARG A 2 40.65 -25.39 -11.06
N ALA A 3 40.15 -24.47 -10.25
CA ALA A 3 39.55 -24.79 -8.96
C ALA A 3 38.22 -25.55 -9.19
N THR A 4 38.17 -26.78 -8.75
CA THR A 4 36.98 -27.62 -8.74
C THR A 4 36.01 -27.10 -7.67
N ARG A 5 34.88 -26.51 -8.08
CA ARG A 5 33.77 -26.13 -7.19
C ARG A 5 33.21 -27.38 -6.50
N ARG A 6 33.03 -27.33 -5.18
CA ARG A 6 32.50 -28.45 -4.38
C ARG A 6 30.98 -28.58 -4.61
N PRO A 7 30.45 -29.80 -4.81
CA PRO A 7 29.01 -30.04 -5.07
C PRO A 7 28.06 -29.55 -3.94
N HIS A 8 28.60 -29.32 -2.75
CA HIS A 8 27.86 -28.86 -1.57
C HIS A 8 27.42 -27.39 -1.72
N ASP A 9 28.24 -26.53 -2.31
CA ASP A 9 27.93 -25.11 -2.52
C ASP A 9 26.78 -24.89 -3.52
N ASP A 10 26.65 -25.75 -4.52
CA ASP A 10 25.58 -25.65 -5.51
C ASP A 10 24.21 -26.08 -4.94
N LYS A 11 24.18 -27.07 -4.01
CA LYS A 11 22.94 -27.47 -3.33
C LYS A 11 22.46 -26.38 -2.35
N VAL A 12 23.38 -25.75 -1.64
CA VAL A 12 23.05 -24.65 -0.71
C VAL A 12 22.57 -23.43 -1.49
N ARG A 13 23.25 -23.06 -2.58
CA ARG A 13 22.80 -21.97 -3.47
C ARG A 13 21.45 -22.23 -4.10
N ARG A 14 21.17 -23.44 -4.60
CA ARG A 14 19.84 -23.81 -5.12
C ARG A 14 18.78 -23.70 -4.05
N LYS A 15 19.01 -24.20 -2.85
CA LYS A 15 18.07 -24.09 -1.72
C LYS A 15 17.78 -22.64 -1.33
N PHE A 16 18.79 -21.75 -1.32
CA PHE A 16 18.60 -20.32 -1.09
C PHE A 16 17.90 -19.62 -2.26
N GLN A 17 18.12 -20.06 -3.50
CA GLN A 17 17.49 -19.50 -4.68
C GLN A 17 16.03 -19.98 -4.83
N GLU A 18 15.75 -21.24 -4.52
CA GLU A 18 14.40 -21.80 -4.45
C GLU A 18 13.59 -21.21 -3.28
N ALA A 19 14.19 -21.01 -2.09
CA ALA A 19 13.57 -20.34 -0.97
C ALA A 19 13.30 -18.84 -1.29
N SER A 20 14.19 -18.17 -2.02
CA SER A 20 14.00 -16.79 -2.48
C SER A 20 12.90 -16.65 -3.53
N LEU A 21 12.73 -17.62 -4.43
CA LEU A 21 11.65 -17.66 -5.42
C LEU A 21 10.31 -18.00 -4.78
N SER A 22 10.27 -18.91 -3.80
CA SER A 22 9.05 -19.28 -3.08
C SER A 22 8.52 -18.15 -2.20
N GLN A 23 9.37 -17.27 -1.71
CA GLN A 23 9.00 -16.12 -0.88
C GLN A 23 8.18 -15.07 -1.63
N PHE A 24 8.33 -14.98 -2.97
CA PHE A 24 7.58 -14.08 -3.85
C PHE A 24 6.44 -14.78 -4.57
N ASP A 25 6.31 -16.12 -4.46
CA ASP A 25 5.26 -16.88 -5.12
C ASP A 25 3.95 -16.82 -4.34
N GLN A 26 2.97 -16.15 -4.91
CA GLN A 26 1.60 -16.02 -4.38
C GLN A 26 0.58 -16.82 -5.23
N THR A 27 1.03 -17.70 -6.13
CA THR A 27 0.15 -18.42 -7.08
C THR A 27 -0.95 -19.20 -6.35
N ALA A 28 -0.58 -19.97 -5.32
CA ALA A 28 -1.55 -20.75 -4.54
C ALA A 28 -2.54 -19.85 -3.79
N THR A 29 -2.06 -18.74 -3.21
CA THR A 29 -2.91 -17.75 -2.53
C THR A 29 -3.88 -17.07 -3.49
N ILE A 30 -3.41 -16.71 -4.69
CA ILE A 30 -4.25 -16.10 -5.73
C ILE A 30 -5.32 -17.09 -6.19
N ALA A 31 -4.97 -18.35 -6.44
CA ALA A 31 -5.93 -19.39 -6.80
C ALA A 31 -7.01 -19.53 -5.70
N PHE A 32 -6.60 -19.67 -4.43
CA PHE A 32 -7.48 -19.77 -3.29
C PHE A 32 -8.45 -18.59 -3.16
N LEU A 33 -7.95 -17.35 -3.30
CA LEU A 33 -8.78 -16.14 -3.25
C LEU A 33 -9.62 -15.91 -4.51
N SER A 34 -9.41 -16.65 -5.58
CA SER A 34 -10.23 -16.59 -6.79
C SER A 34 -11.40 -17.56 -6.77
N GLU A 35 -11.42 -18.50 -5.80
CA GLU A 35 -12.48 -19.49 -5.68
C GLU A 35 -13.69 -18.92 -4.92
N THR A 36 -14.90 -19.11 -5.46
CA THR A 36 -16.15 -18.69 -4.82
C THR A 36 -16.38 -19.39 -3.48
N ALA A 37 -15.91 -20.64 -3.37
CA ALA A 37 -16.01 -21.44 -2.15
C ALA A 37 -15.24 -20.81 -0.98
N THR A 38 -14.14 -20.11 -1.24
CA THR A 38 -13.35 -19.43 -0.20
C THR A 38 -14.16 -18.39 0.57
N PHE A 39 -15.12 -17.77 -0.09
CA PHE A 39 -15.95 -16.70 0.48
C PHE A 39 -17.41 -17.12 0.73
N GLY A 40 -17.76 -18.36 0.40
CA GLY A 40 -19.14 -18.84 0.49
C GLY A 40 -20.12 -18.09 -0.42
N THR A 41 -19.63 -17.48 -1.51
CA THR A 41 -20.45 -16.75 -2.47
C THR A 41 -20.75 -17.60 -3.70
N MET A 42 -21.91 -17.35 -4.34
CA MET A 42 -22.28 -17.96 -5.63
C MET A 42 -21.83 -17.11 -6.82
N ALA A 43 -21.54 -15.83 -6.61
CA ALA A 43 -21.06 -14.95 -7.67
C ALA A 43 -19.57 -15.18 -7.95
N ALA A 44 -19.19 -15.09 -9.22
CA ALA A 44 -17.79 -15.18 -9.61
C ALA A 44 -16.96 -14.08 -8.92
N VAL A 45 -15.76 -14.44 -8.49
CA VAL A 45 -14.82 -13.48 -7.91
C VAL A 45 -14.14 -12.70 -9.04
N GLU A 46 -14.38 -11.39 -9.07
CA GLU A 46 -13.72 -10.48 -10.00
C GLU A 46 -12.35 -10.08 -9.42
N THR A 47 -11.34 -9.88 -10.26
CA THR A 47 -9.98 -9.53 -9.82
C THR A 47 -9.48 -8.27 -10.50
N ILE A 48 -8.95 -7.34 -9.71
CA ILE A 48 -8.30 -6.11 -10.19
C ILE A 48 -6.84 -6.13 -9.71
N GLU A 49 -5.91 -5.86 -10.61
CA GLU A 49 -4.49 -5.81 -10.28
C GLU A 49 -3.94 -4.39 -10.37
N THR A 50 -3.15 -4.01 -9.37
CA THR A 50 -2.36 -2.78 -9.33
C THR A 50 -0.88 -3.12 -9.19
N HIS A 51 0.01 -2.14 -9.23
CA HIS A 51 1.45 -2.39 -9.14
C HIS A 51 1.89 -3.00 -7.78
N ILE A 52 1.16 -2.75 -6.68
CA ILE A 52 1.51 -3.25 -5.33
C ILE A 52 0.40 -4.07 -4.65
N SER A 53 -0.77 -4.21 -5.27
CA SER A 53 -1.90 -4.95 -4.68
C SER A 53 -2.67 -5.72 -5.73
N ARG A 54 -3.33 -6.80 -5.30
CA ARG A 54 -4.37 -7.50 -6.04
C ARG A 54 -5.65 -7.47 -5.22
N ILE A 55 -6.75 -7.15 -5.84
CA ILE A 55 -8.05 -6.92 -5.22
C ILE A 55 -9.01 -7.98 -5.74
N PHE A 56 -9.70 -8.67 -4.84
CA PHE A 56 -10.69 -9.69 -5.14
C PHE A 56 -12.06 -9.16 -4.70
N LEU A 57 -13.01 -9.10 -5.62
CA LEU A 57 -14.37 -8.64 -5.40
C LEU A 57 -15.27 -9.88 -5.29
N ALA A 58 -15.74 -10.20 -4.08
CA ALA A 58 -16.53 -11.39 -3.78
C ALA A 58 -17.86 -10.98 -3.17
N GLY A 59 -18.90 -10.92 -3.98
CA GLY A 59 -20.22 -10.44 -3.55
C GLY A 59 -20.18 -8.97 -3.07
N ASP A 60 -20.58 -8.74 -1.81
CA ASP A 60 -20.57 -7.44 -1.14
C ASP A 60 -19.22 -7.12 -0.42
N ARG A 61 -18.23 -7.97 -0.58
CA ARG A 61 -16.90 -7.86 0.07
C ARG A 61 -15.78 -7.64 -0.93
N VAL A 62 -14.75 -7.00 -0.44
CA VAL A 62 -13.49 -6.76 -1.15
C VAL A 62 -12.35 -7.26 -0.30
N PHE A 63 -11.47 -8.07 -0.89
CA PHE A 63 -10.26 -8.58 -0.25
C PHE A 63 -9.04 -8.06 -0.98
N LYS A 64 -8.27 -7.18 -0.33
CA LYS A 64 -7.10 -6.53 -0.91
C LYS A 64 -5.83 -7.17 -0.40
N MET A 65 -5.17 -7.92 -1.25
CA MET A 65 -3.89 -8.60 -1.01
C MET A 65 -2.72 -7.70 -1.42
N LYS A 66 -1.68 -7.64 -0.62
CA LYS A 66 -0.41 -7.02 -1.01
C LYS A 66 0.36 -7.97 -1.93
N ARG A 67 0.87 -7.46 -3.06
CA ARG A 67 1.76 -8.25 -3.92
C ARG A 67 3.11 -8.44 -3.24
N ALA A 68 3.69 -9.62 -3.39
CA ALA A 68 5.02 -9.94 -2.87
C ALA A 68 6.10 -9.21 -3.69
N VAL A 69 6.27 -7.92 -3.44
CA VAL A 69 7.25 -7.06 -4.13
C VAL A 69 8.18 -6.39 -3.13
N LYS A 70 9.38 -6.06 -3.59
CA LYS A 70 10.33 -5.23 -2.86
C LYS A 70 10.76 -4.06 -3.74
N LEU A 71 10.30 -2.86 -3.39
CA LEU A 71 10.56 -1.60 -4.08
C LEU A 71 11.25 -0.64 -3.10
N PRO A 72 11.88 0.45 -3.58
CA PRO A 72 12.58 1.40 -2.70
C PRO A 72 11.72 2.00 -1.58
N TYR A 73 10.39 2.02 -1.76
CA TYR A 73 9.42 2.64 -0.84
C TYR A 73 8.51 1.63 -0.13
N VAL A 74 8.51 0.34 -0.51
CA VAL A 74 7.75 -0.72 0.16
C VAL A 74 8.52 -2.05 0.11
N ASP A 75 8.37 -2.83 1.17
CA ASP A 75 8.89 -4.19 1.23
C ASP A 75 7.78 -5.14 1.71
N PHE A 76 7.16 -5.84 0.76
CA PHE A 76 6.13 -6.85 0.97
C PHE A 76 6.65 -8.26 0.68
N SER A 77 7.95 -8.47 0.82
CA SER A 77 8.61 -9.70 0.42
C SER A 77 8.21 -10.92 1.27
N THR A 78 7.83 -10.73 2.54
CA THR A 78 7.45 -11.84 3.42
C THR A 78 5.99 -11.77 3.86
N PRO A 79 5.36 -12.90 4.23
CA PRO A 79 4.00 -12.93 4.77
C PRO A 79 3.80 -12.01 5.97
N GLU A 80 4.76 -11.96 6.90
CA GLU A 80 4.69 -11.14 8.11
C GLU A 80 4.70 -9.65 7.78
N ARG A 81 5.51 -9.24 6.77
CA ARG A 81 5.54 -7.85 6.29
C ARG A 81 4.23 -7.47 5.62
N ARG A 82 3.64 -8.38 4.83
CA ARG A 82 2.33 -8.16 4.22
C ARG A 82 1.23 -8.06 5.28
N LEU A 83 1.24 -8.94 6.29
CA LEU A 83 0.33 -8.88 7.43
C LEU A 83 0.48 -7.54 8.19
N ALA A 84 1.72 -7.13 8.50
CA ALA A 84 1.97 -5.86 9.17
C ALA A 84 1.47 -4.67 8.34
N ALA A 85 1.67 -4.70 7.02
CA ALA A 85 1.18 -3.67 6.10
C ALA A 85 -0.35 -3.65 6.02
N CYS A 86 -1.03 -4.81 6.00
CA CYS A 86 -2.49 -4.90 6.03
C CYS A 86 -3.06 -4.32 7.34
N ARG A 87 -2.49 -4.69 8.49
CA ARG A 87 -2.87 -4.14 9.80
C ARG A 87 -2.71 -2.63 9.84
N LYS A 88 -1.59 -2.14 9.30
CA LYS A 88 -1.32 -0.70 9.26
C LYS A 88 -2.28 0.04 8.32
N GLU A 89 -2.65 -0.56 7.20
CA GLU A 89 -3.66 0.00 6.30
C GLU A 89 -5.02 0.13 6.99
N VAL A 90 -5.49 -0.92 7.66
CA VAL A 90 -6.75 -0.88 8.42
C VAL A 90 -6.68 0.17 9.52
N GLU A 91 -5.63 0.18 10.35
CA GLU A 91 -5.44 1.16 11.43
C GLU A 91 -5.56 2.61 10.94
N LEU A 92 -4.91 2.90 9.79
CA LEU A 92 -4.87 4.27 9.28
C LEU A 92 -6.16 4.68 8.57
N ASN A 93 -6.73 3.80 7.77
CA ASN A 93 -7.85 4.14 6.92
C ASN A 93 -9.20 4.06 7.64
N SER A 94 -9.32 3.23 8.69
CA SER A 94 -10.51 3.24 9.55
C SER A 94 -10.72 4.58 10.27
N MET A 95 -9.70 5.45 10.34
CA MET A 95 -9.85 6.80 10.88
C MET A 95 -10.70 7.72 9.98
N THR A 96 -10.72 7.46 8.68
CA THR A 96 -11.45 8.28 7.68
C THR A 96 -12.60 7.52 7.02
N ALA A 97 -12.58 6.19 7.07
CA ALA A 97 -13.59 5.31 6.48
C ALA A 97 -13.88 4.10 7.42
N PRO A 98 -14.38 4.35 8.66
CA PRO A 98 -14.57 3.29 9.66
C PRO A 98 -15.53 2.20 9.21
N ASP A 99 -16.56 2.57 8.47
CA ASP A 99 -17.58 1.62 8.00
C ASP A 99 -17.16 0.83 6.76
N LEU A 100 -16.05 1.21 6.12
CA LEU A 100 -15.55 0.54 4.91
C LEU A 100 -14.56 -0.57 5.25
N TYR A 101 -13.66 -0.36 6.22
CA TYR A 101 -12.60 -1.29 6.57
C TYR A 101 -13.07 -2.24 7.68
N LEU A 102 -13.29 -3.53 7.34
CA LEU A 102 -13.80 -4.53 8.28
C LEU A 102 -12.69 -5.17 9.12
N GLY A 103 -11.48 -5.27 8.55
CA GLY A 103 -10.35 -5.83 9.28
C GLY A 103 -9.30 -6.46 8.38
N VAL A 104 -8.48 -7.31 9.00
CA VAL A 104 -7.46 -8.10 8.32
C VAL A 104 -7.80 -9.57 8.48
N ARG A 105 -7.75 -10.33 7.38
CA ARG A 105 -7.86 -11.78 7.39
C ARG A 105 -6.50 -12.39 7.09
N CYS A 106 -6.10 -13.37 7.89
CA CYS A 106 -4.90 -14.16 7.64
C CYS A 106 -5.22 -15.31 6.67
N ILE A 107 -4.26 -15.65 5.81
CA ILE A 107 -4.32 -16.86 4.99
C ILE A 107 -3.28 -17.80 5.56
N THR A 108 -3.73 -18.96 6.00
CA THR A 108 -2.91 -19.95 6.67
C THR A 108 -2.83 -21.24 5.86
N ARG A 109 -1.77 -22.01 6.06
CA ARG A 109 -1.61 -23.36 5.52
C ARG A 109 -1.80 -24.34 6.63
N GLU A 110 -2.88 -25.11 6.53
CA GLU A 110 -3.23 -26.12 7.51
C GLU A 110 -2.35 -27.37 7.42
N ALA A 111 -2.42 -28.23 8.43
CA ALA A 111 -1.59 -29.45 8.52
C ALA A 111 -1.80 -30.42 7.34
N ASP A 112 -2.96 -30.37 6.69
CA ASP A 112 -3.27 -31.15 5.48
C ASP A 112 -2.82 -30.48 4.17
N GLY A 113 -2.15 -29.31 4.28
CA GLY A 113 -1.61 -28.53 3.14
C GLY A 113 -2.61 -27.59 2.48
N ARG A 114 -3.90 -27.61 2.85
CA ARG A 114 -4.91 -26.69 2.31
C ARG A 114 -4.73 -25.27 2.86
N LEU A 115 -5.17 -24.29 2.11
CA LEU A 115 -5.25 -22.89 2.57
C LEU A 115 -6.60 -22.66 3.27
N ALA A 116 -6.57 -21.83 4.31
CA ALA A 116 -7.76 -21.38 5.03
C ALA A 116 -7.68 -19.87 5.31
N LEU A 117 -8.86 -19.23 5.45
CA LEU A 117 -8.96 -17.89 6.01
C LEU A 117 -9.03 -18.01 7.53
N ASP A 118 -8.11 -17.32 8.22
CA ASP A 118 -7.99 -17.27 9.69
C ASP A 118 -7.94 -18.66 10.35
N GLY A 119 -7.30 -19.62 9.69
CA GLY A 119 -7.03 -20.94 10.28
C GLY A 119 -5.91 -20.90 11.31
N ASP A 120 -5.62 -22.08 11.90
CA ASP A 120 -4.61 -22.23 12.96
C ASP A 120 -3.21 -22.62 12.41
N GLY A 121 -3.08 -22.77 11.09
CA GLY A 121 -1.86 -23.21 10.43
C GLY A 121 -0.80 -22.10 10.27
N GLU A 122 0.23 -22.42 9.50
CA GLU A 122 1.32 -21.47 9.21
C GLU A 122 0.82 -20.29 8.37
N LEU A 123 1.21 -19.06 8.74
CA LEU A 123 0.89 -17.86 7.98
C LEU A 123 1.51 -17.91 6.58
N VAL A 124 0.68 -17.81 5.55
CA VAL A 124 1.09 -17.75 4.14
C VAL A 124 0.96 -16.34 3.57
N ASP A 125 -0.14 -15.66 3.91
CA ASP A 125 -0.42 -14.30 3.44
C ASP A 125 -1.45 -13.60 4.33
N ALA A 126 -1.79 -12.34 3.97
CA ALA A 126 -2.86 -11.59 4.60
C ALA A 126 -3.56 -10.68 3.59
N VAL A 127 -4.85 -10.43 3.83
CA VAL A 127 -5.67 -9.50 3.06
C VAL A 127 -6.39 -8.51 3.97
N VAL A 128 -6.62 -7.31 3.45
CA VAL A 128 -7.56 -6.35 4.05
C VAL A 128 -8.96 -6.70 3.56
N GLU A 129 -9.89 -6.94 4.47
CA GLU A 129 -11.30 -7.13 4.17
C GLU A 129 -12.03 -5.78 4.28
N MET A 130 -12.83 -5.46 3.25
CA MET A 130 -13.57 -4.21 3.14
C MET A 130 -14.98 -4.48 2.63
N LEU A 131 -15.90 -3.54 2.86
CA LEU A 131 -17.17 -3.51 2.13
C LEU A 131 -16.94 -3.10 0.67
N ARG A 132 -17.70 -3.71 -0.25
CA ARG A 132 -17.74 -3.30 -1.66
C ARG A 132 -18.56 -2.02 -1.77
N PHE A 133 -18.09 -1.07 -2.55
CA PHE A 133 -18.81 0.14 -2.91
C PHE A 133 -18.83 0.33 -4.43
N GLU A 134 -19.78 1.11 -4.90
CA GLU A 134 -19.92 1.40 -6.32
C GLU A 134 -18.76 2.29 -6.81
N GLN A 135 -18.09 1.89 -7.89
CA GLN A 135 -16.96 2.65 -8.43
C GLN A 135 -17.37 4.06 -8.90
N SER A 136 -18.64 4.24 -9.31
CA SER A 136 -19.22 5.55 -9.65
C SER A 136 -19.25 6.52 -8.46
N ALA A 137 -19.12 6.03 -7.23
CA ALA A 137 -19.04 6.85 -6.02
C ALA A 137 -17.63 7.41 -5.75
N LEU A 138 -16.61 7.00 -6.51
CA LEU A 138 -15.29 7.62 -6.46
C LEU A 138 -15.33 9.02 -7.07
N LEU A 139 -14.70 9.98 -6.42
CA LEU A 139 -14.77 11.38 -6.85
C LEU A 139 -14.11 11.62 -8.21
N ASP A 140 -13.17 10.79 -8.67
CA ASP A 140 -12.63 10.89 -10.03
C ASP A 140 -13.67 10.50 -11.09
N HIS A 141 -14.41 9.41 -10.88
CA HIS A 141 -15.52 9.02 -11.77
C HIS A 141 -16.67 10.05 -11.74
N MET A 142 -16.95 10.61 -10.56
CA MET A 142 -17.91 11.71 -10.45
C MET A 142 -17.44 12.96 -11.18
N ALA A 143 -16.13 13.24 -11.16
CA ALA A 143 -15.54 14.35 -11.93
C ALA A 143 -15.68 14.15 -13.45
N GLU A 144 -15.38 12.96 -13.94
CA GLU A 144 -15.56 12.58 -15.36
C GLU A 144 -17.02 12.68 -15.80
N ALA A 145 -17.96 12.32 -14.90
CA ALA A 145 -19.40 12.43 -15.13
C ALA A 145 -19.95 13.87 -14.94
N GLY A 146 -19.13 14.86 -14.57
CA GLY A 146 -19.58 16.23 -14.28
C GLY A 146 -20.46 16.34 -13.02
N ALA A 147 -20.41 15.35 -12.12
CA ALA A 147 -21.26 15.25 -10.92
C ALA A 147 -20.64 15.91 -9.66
N LEU A 148 -19.44 16.46 -9.73
CA LEU A 148 -18.85 17.19 -8.61
C LEU A 148 -19.47 18.57 -8.49
N THR A 149 -20.22 18.81 -7.41
CA THR A 149 -20.80 20.12 -7.10
C THR A 149 -19.90 20.94 -6.19
N PRO A 150 -19.98 22.29 -6.19
CA PRO A 150 -19.27 23.14 -5.24
C PRO A 150 -19.59 22.79 -3.77
N ASP A 151 -20.82 22.40 -3.46
CA ASP A 151 -21.24 21.99 -2.13
C ASP A 151 -20.52 20.69 -1.69
N LEU A 152 -20.54 19.65 -2.54
CA LEU A 152 -19.82 18.41 -2.27
C LEU A 152 -18.33 18.67 -2.02
N MET A 153 -17.69 19.50 -2.85
CA MET A 153 -16.27 19.84 -2.68
C MET A 153 -16.01 20.62 -1.39
N THR A 154 -16.94 21.48 -0.99
CA THR A 154 -16.85 22.21 0.28
C THR A 154 -16.97 21.26 1.46
N ARG A 155 -17.96 20.35 1.46
CA ARG A 155 -18.11 19.31 2.51
C ARG A 155 -16.88 18.42 2.60
N THR A 156 -16.35 17.98 1.47
CA THR A 156 -15.10 17.18 1.39
C THR A 156 -13.91 17.93 1.99
N ALA A 157 -13.73 19.20 1.64
CA ALA A 157 -12.65 20.01 2.17
C ALA A 157 -12.77 20.21 3.70
N LEU A 158 -13.98 20.42 4.20
CA LEU A 158 -14.25 20.55 5.65
C LEU A 158 -13.97 19.24 6.39
N MET A 159 -14.34 18.10 5.82
CA MET A 159 -14.04 16.78 6.39
C MET A 159 -12.51 16.55 6.46
N ILE A 160 -11.77 16.82 5.39
CA ILE A 160 -10.30 16.72 5.34
C ILE A 160 -9.67 17.64 6.39
N ALA A 161 -10.13 18.89 6.48
CA ALA A 161 -9.61 19.87 7.46
C ALA A 161 -9.90 19.43 8.90
N ARG A 162 -11.05 18.81 9.16
CA ARG A 162 -11.39 18.23 10.46
C ARG A 162 -10.45 17.07 10.80
N PHE A 163 -10.28 16.13 9.89
CA PHE A 163 -9.35 15.02 10.04
C PHE A 163 -7.93 15.51 10.35
N HIS A 164 -7.41 16.46 9.58
CA HIS A 164 -6.06 17.02 9.80
C HIS A 164 -5.91 17.70 11.18
N ARG A 165 -6.98 18.21 11.77
CA ARG A 165 -6.95 18.78 13.14
C ARG A 165 -6.96 17.72 14.22
N GLN A 166 -7.61 16.59 13.98
CA GLN A 166 -7.81 15.51 14.97
C GLN A 166 -6.62 14.55 15.06
N VAL A 167 -5.90 14.32 13.95
CA VAL A 167 -4.76 13.39 13.96
C VAL A 167 -3.62 13.90 14.82
N PRO A 168 -2.89 12.98 15.50
CA PRO A 168 -1.78 13.33 16.37
C PRO A 168 -0.72 14.17 15.68
N VAL A 169 -0.11 15.07 16.43
CA VAL A 169 1.12 15.75 16.01
C VAL A 169 2.25 14.74 15.97
N VAL A 170 3.04 14.77 14.90
CA VAL A 170 4.25 13.95 14.79
C VAL A 170 5.44 14.78 15.25
N ASP A 171 6.03 14.40 16.39
CA ASP A 171 7.17 15.08 16.99
C ASP A 171 8.45 14.26 16.86
N THR A 172 8.74 13.80 15.65
CA THR A 172 9.96 13.03 15.35
C THR A 172 10.77 13.73 14.26
N GLY A 173 12.05 13.97 14.55
CA GLY A 173 12.95 14.61 13.61
C GLY A 173 12.69 16.11 13.44
N SER A 174 12.98 16.64 12.26
CA SER A 174 12.66 18.01 11.87
C SER A 174 11.85 18.02 10.57
N GLY A 175 11.08 19.08 10.35
CA GLY A 175 10.28 19.20 9.13
C GLY A 175 11.13 19.11 7.85
N ALA A 176 12.34 19.70 7.88
CA ALA A 176 13.29 19.62 6.78
C ALA A 176 13.86 18.20 6.60
N ALA A 177 14.19 17.49 7.71
CA ALA A 177 14.70 16.12 7.65
C ALA A 177 13.64 15.15 7.13
N ASN A 178 12.37 15.30 7.54
CA ASN A 178 11.26 14.49 7.04
C ASN A 178 11.12 14.63 5.51
N LEU A 179 11.13 15.86 5.00
CA LEU A 179 11.03 16.09 3.55
C LEU A 179 12.28 15.60 2.81
N LYS A 180 13.50 15.70 3.42
CA LYS A 180 14.71 15.10 2.86
C LYS A 180 14.54 13.60 2.65
N GLY A 181 13.95 12.90 3.63
CA GLY A 181 13.67 11.46 3.53
C GLY A 181 12.76 11.12 2.34
N VAL A 182 11.72 11.94 2.09
CA VAL A 182 10.85 11.78 0.91
C VAL A 182 11.64 11.96 -0.39
N LEU A 183 12.52 12.98 -0.48
CA LEU A 183 13.35 13.20 -1.66
C LEU A 183 14.34 12.04 -1.91
N ASP A 184 14.89 11.45 -0.85
CA ASP A 184 15.78 10.29 -0.96
C ASP A 184 15.03 9.06 -1.49
N ILE A 185 13.79 8.82 -1.05
CA ILE A 185 12.90 7.76 -1.57
C ILE A 185 12.58 8.01 -3.04
N ASN A 186 12.20 9.24 -3.42
CA ASN A 186 11.89 9.61 -4.80
C ASN A 186 13.10 9.39 -5.72
N LYS A 187 14.29 9.78 -5.29
CA LYS A 187 15.54 9.55 -6.03
C LYS A 187 15.78 8.05 -6.26
N ALA A 188 15.60 7.22 -5.22
CA ALA A 188 15.71 5.77 -5.33
C ALA A 188 14.64 5.18 -6.28
N GLY A 189 13.40 5.71 -6.26
CA GLY A 189 12.34 5.33 -7.18
C GLY A 189 12.67 5.67 -8.64
N PHE A 190 13.17 6.86 -8.91
CA PHE A 190 13.60 7.26 -10.26
C PHE A 190 14.74 6.39 -10.80
N ALA A 191 15.67 5.94 -9.94
CA ALA A 191 16.76 5.05 -10.34
C ALA A 191 16.27 3.67 -10.83
N THR A 192 15.04 3.28 -10.51
CA THR A 192 14.40 2.04 -10.98
C THR A 192 13.46 2.27 -12.18
N SER A 193 13.26 3.52 -12.58
CA SER A 193 12.40 3.92 -13.70
C SER A 193 13.25 4.25 -14.92
N HIS A 194 12.81 3.81 -16.09
CA HIS A 194 13.46 4.13 -17.38
C HIS A 194 12.65 5.14 -18.21
N LEU A 195 11.71 5.86 -17.57
CA LEU A 195 10.84 6.84 -18.24
C LEU A 195 11.52 8.19 -18.48
N PHE A 196 12.53 8.51 -17.66
CA PHE A 196 13.26 9.78 -17.73
C PHE A 196 14.76 9.50 -17.90
N SER A 197 15.46 10.40 -18.57
CA SER A 197 16.91 10.36 -18.66
C SER A 197 17.56 10.69 -17.31
N ASP A 198 18.78 10.22 -17.08
CA ASP A 198 19.55 10.52 -15.86
C ASP A 198 19.74 12.03 -15.67
N THR A 199 19.89 12.78 -16.77
CA THR A 199 20.01 14.26 -16.74
C THR A 199 18.75 14.94 -16.22
N GLU A 200 17.56 14.49 -16.65
CA GLU A 200 16.28 15.02 -16.19
C GLU A 200 16.06 14.68 -14.70
N VAL A 201 16.34 13.44 -14.30
CA VAL A 201 16.24 13.02 -12.90
C VAL A 201 17.19 13.83 -12.01
N TRP A 202 18.44 14.02 -12.47
CA TRP A 202 19.41 14.84 -11.73
C TRP A 202 18.98 16.29 -11.59
N ALA A 203 18.51 16.91 -12.67
CA ALA A 203 18.05 18.29 -12.64
C ALA A 203 16.85 18.49 -11.70
N LEU A 204 15.90 17.53 -11.71
CA LEU A 204 14.73 17.55 -10.83
C LEU A 204 15.13 17.38 -9.35
N ASP A 205 15.98 16.38 -9.01
CA ASP A 205 16.48 16.17 -7.65
C ASP A 205 17.23 17.40 -7.14
N ALA A 206 18.10 17.99 -7.97
CA ALA A 206 18.86 19.20 -7.63
C ALA A 206 17.92 20.40 -7.35
N ALA A 207 16.88 20.59 -8.16
CA ALA A 207 15.90 21.66 -7.97
C ALA A 207 15.13 21.50 -6.65
N PHE A 208 14.66 20.29 -6.32
CA PHE A 208 13.99 20.00 -5.06
C PHE A 208 14.91 20.18 -3.86
N ARG A 209 16.16 19.73 -3.92
CA ARG A 209 17.13 19.91 -2.81
C ARG A 209 17.46 21.38 -2.60
N LYS A 210 17.61 22.15 -3.67
CA LYS A 210 17.77 23.61 -3.58
C LYS A 210 16.56 24.28 -2.90
N ALA A 211 15.35 23.88 -3.26
CA ALA A 211 14.14 24.36 -2.61
C ALA A 211 14.07 23.96 -1.13
N LEU A 212 14.46 22.72 -0.80
CA LEU A 212 14.53 22.24 0.59
C LEU A 212 15.50 23.08 1.43
N VAL A 213 16.70 23.39 0.92
CA VAL A 213 17.64 24.27 1.59
C VAL A 213 17.02 25.65 1.84
N ARG A 214 16.40 26.23 0.81
CA ARG A 214 15.76 27.55 0.90
C ARG A 214 14.63 27.60 1.94
N HIS A 215 13.82 26.55 2.06
CA HIS A 215 12.62 26.53 2.88
C HIS A 215 12.77 25.70 4.16
N GLY A 216 13.93 25.15 4.45
CA GLY A 216 14.17 24.26 5.59
C GLY A 216 13.77 24.88 6.92
N ASN A 217 14.10 26.16 7.16
CA ASN A 217 13.73 26.87 8.37
C ASN A 217 12.20 26.96 8.55
N VAL A 218 11.46 27.24 7.47
CA VAL A 218 9.98 27.31 7.51
C VAL A 218 9.39 25.93 7.84
N LEU A 219 9.94 24.86 7.26
CA LEU A 219 9.51 23.49 7.55
C LEU A 219 9.76 23.12 9.03
N ASN A 220 10.92 23.49 9.57
CA ASN A 220 11.27 23.25 10.97
C ASN A 220 10.37 24.06 11.92
N GLN A 221 10.09 25.34 11.60
CA GLN A 221 9.16 26.15 12.39
C GLN A 221 7.73 25.58 12.37
N ARG A 222 7.27 25.04 11.24
CA ARG A 222 5.98 24.36 11.15
C ARG A 222 5.94 23.09 12.02
N GLN A 223 7.03 22.35 12.10
CA GLN A 223 7.13 21.20 13.01
C GLN A 223 7.00 21.66 14.46
N LEU A 224 7.78 22.64 14.89
CA LEU A 224 7.71 23.19 16.25
C LEU A 224 6.32 23.74 16.60
N ALA A 225 5.60 24.29 15.62
CA ALA A 225 4.23 24.76 15.77
C ALA A 225 3.16 23.64 15.71
N GLY A 226 3.55 22.35 15.74
CA GLY A 226 2.63 21.20 15.71
C GLY A 226 1.87 21.05 14.39
N LYS A 227 2.42 21.55 13.26
CA LYS A 227 1.78 21.46 11.95
C LYS A 227 2.14 20.20 11.18
N VAL A 228 3.15 19.43 11.63
CA VAL A 228 3.48 18.13 11.05
C VAL A 228 2.59 17.09 11.68
N ARG A 229 1.77 16.45 10.85
CA ARG A 229 0.74 15.51 11.29
C ARG A 229 0.71 14.31 10.36
N ARG A 230 0.21 13.17 10.85
CA ARG A 230 0.03 11.98 10.06
C ARG A 230 -1.20 12.14 9.17
N CYS A 231 -1.00 12.67 7.96
CA CYS A 231 -2.05 12.81 6.96
C CYS A 231 -2.10 11.58 6.04
N HIS A 232 -3.07 11.53 5.12
CA HIS A 232 -3.24 10.44 4.15
C HIS A 232 -1.99 10.26 3.25
N GLY A 233 -1.37 11.36 2.83
CA GLY A 233 -0.13 11.36 2.03
C GLY A 233 -0.32 11.20 0.52
N ASP A 234 -1.47 10.68 0.08
CA ASP A 234 -1.80 10.45 -1.33
C ASP A 234 -3.29 10.77 -1.59
N LEU A 235 -3.76 11.90 -1.06
CA LEU A 235 -5.17 12.28 -1.13
C LEU A 235 -5.49 12.97 -2.46
N HIS A 236 -6.02 12.19 -3.37
CA HIS A 236 -6.55 12.64 -4.67
C HIS A 236 -7.93 12.00 -4.91
N LEU A 237 -8.65 12.39 -5.98
CA LEU A 237 -10.05 12.01 -6.20
C LEU A 237 -10.28 10.49 -6.25
N ARG A 238 -9.32 9.70 -6.73
CA ARG A 238 -9.40 8.22 -6.74
C ARG A 238 -9.37 7.58 -5.34
N ASN A 239 -8.95 8.34 -4.33
CA ASN A 239 -8.84 7.87 -2.95
C ASN A 239 -9.92 8.50 -2.06
N ILE A 240 -10.96 9.09 -2.67
CA ILE A 240 -12.12 9.66 -1.98
C ILE A 240 -13.38 9.06 -2.58
N CYS A 241 -14.19 8.45 -1.74
CA CYS A 241 -15.45 7.82 -2.11
C CYS A 241 -16.60 8.49 -1.34
N LEU A 242 -17.69 8.79 -2.04
CA LEU A 242 -18.92 9.25 -1.42
C LEU A 242 -19.73 8.02 -0.97
N LEU A 243 -19.83 7.80 0.33
CA LEU A 243 -20.62 6.73 0.93
C LEU A 243 -21.86 7.33 1.57
N GLY A 244 -23.04 6.97 1.07
CA GLY A 244 -24.31 7.54 1.52
C GLY A 244 -24.55 8.97 0.99
N ASP A 245 -25.52 9.66 1.63
CA ASP A 245 -25.97 11.01 1.26
C ASP A 245 -25.05 12.13 1.78
#